data_08d6ee25b5b4fed5053c74515182317d
#
_entry.id   08d6ee25b5b4fed5053c74515182317d
#
_cell.length_a   1.000
_cell.length_b   1.000
_cell.length_c   1.000
_cell.angle_alpha   90.00
_cell.angle_beta   90.00
_cell.angle_gamma   90.00
#
_symmetry.space_group_name_H-M   'P 1'
#
loop_
_entity.id
_entity.type
_entity.pdbx_description
1 polymer ?
#
loop_
_entity_poly.entity_id
_entity_poly.type
_entity_poly.pdbx_seq_one_letter_code
_entity_poly.pdbx_strand_id
1 'polypeptide(L)'
;MSKEKENTGEKAKLSAGIKNTAYLVRYVRQHVPALFYTNIMTGILWGYLNIASSVLVIKVVFDMLGEGRPFTDVCKFLLMMSVILLFALGVIYFCEKRLWPVQKLKLGKSLHAELFLKAQKADLRCYDDTKFYTDFIWTVQKAEEEVYTAVGNLGSVLLHVLAC
;
A
#
# COMPACT_ATOMS: atom_id res chain seq x y z
N MET A 1 -3.66 -1.71 39.14
CA MET A 1 -3.09 -2.98 38.66
C MET A 1 -3.70 -3.52 37.35
N SER A 2 -4.98 -3.31 37.04
CA SER A 2 -5.61 -3.80 35.80
C SER A 2 -5.15 -3.02 34.54
N LYS A 3 -5.13 -1.70 34.56
CA LYS A 3 -4.74 -0.83 33.42
C LYS A 3 -3.27 -0.96 32.98
N GLU A 4 -2.38 -1.35 33.86
CA GLU A 4 -0.95 -1.49 33.57
C GLU A 4 -0.64 -2.80 32.83
N LYS A 5 -1.38 -3.88 33.15
CA LYS A 5 -1.30 -5.15 32.39
C LYS A 5 -1.91 -5.05 30.99
N GLU A 6 -2.97 -4.27 30.82
CA GLU A 6 -3.62 -4.02 29.54
C GLU A 6 -2.69 -3.22 28.61
N ASN A 7 -2.05 -2.17 29.12
CA ASN A 7 -1.10 -1.33 28.38
C ASN A 7 0.18 -2.10 27.97
N THR A 8 0.64 -3.04 28.80
CA THR A 8 1.79 -3.90 28.50
C THR A 8 1.46 -4.93 27.42
N GLY A 9 0.25 -5.50 27.43
CA GLY A 9 -0.23 -6.42 26.41
C GLY A 9 -0.45 -5.73 25.05
N GLU A 10 -0.93 -4.51 25.04
CA GLU A 10 -1.13 -3.70 23.84
C GLU A 10 0.22 -3.28 23.20
N LYS A 11 1.18 -2.87 24.00
CA LYS A 11 2.55 -2.58 23.52
C LYS A 11 3.26 -3.81 22.97
N ALA A 12 3.05 -4.98 23.55
CA ALA A 12 3.61 -6.23 23.05
C ALA A 12 2.98 -6.63 21.70
N LYS A 13 1.66 -6.47 21.53
CA LYS A 13 0.96 -6.69 20.26
C LYS A 13 1.40 -5.72 19.18
N LEU A 14 1.55 -4.44 19.50
CA LEU A 14 2.07 -3.41 18.61
C LEU A 14 3.52 -3.71 18.17
N SER A 15 4.38 -4.07 19.10
CA SER A 15 5.77 -4.45 18.80
C SER A 15 5.86 -5.69 17.91
N ALA A 16 5.03 -6.70 18.15
CA ALA A 16 4.94 -7.88 17.29
C ALA A 16 4.41 -7.53 15.90
N GLY A 17 3.39 -6.67 15.81
CA GLY A 17 2.85 -6.17 14.55
C GLY A 17 3.92 -5.43 13.73
N ILE A 18 4.67 -4.53 14.34
CA ILE A 18 5.75 -3.78 13.67
C ILE A 18 6.85 -4.71 13.15
N LYS A 19 7.27 -5.70 13.93
CA LYS A 19 8.28 -6.68 13.52
C LYS A 19 7.79 -7.52 12.34
N ASN A 20 6.53 -7.97 12.37
CA ASN A 20 5.93 -8.73 11.28
C ASN A 20 5.82 -7.88 10.00
N THR A 21 5.39 -6.63 10.13
CA THR A 21 5.32 -5.71 8.99
C THR A 21 6.71 -5.42 8.40
N ALA A 22 7.72 -5.19 9.25
CA ALA A 22 9.10 -5.00 8.80
C ALA A 22 9.66 -6.23 8.07
N TYR A 23 9.34 -7.43 8.55
CA TYR A 23 9.70 -8.68 7.86
C TYR A 23 9.04 -8.77 6.49
N LEU A 24 7.73 -8.51 6.40
CA LEU A 24 6.98 -8.52 5.14
C LEU A 24 7.51 -7.50 4.13
N VAL A 25 7.80 -6.29 4.57
CA VAL A 25 8.41 -5.24 3.73
C VAL A 25 9.76 -5.71 3.16
N ARG A 26 10.60 -6.28 4.02
CA ARG A 26 11.90 -6.81 3.60
C ARG A 26 11.74 -7.95 2.60
N TYR A 27 10.79 -8.85 2.84
CA TYR A 27 10.47 -9.96 1.96
C TYR A 27 10.03 -9.49 0.58
N VAL A 28 9.05 -8.59 0.53
CA VAL A 28 8.54 -8.02 -0.74
C VAL A 28 9.63 -7.27 -1.50
N ARG A 29 10.45 -6.49 -0.80
CA ARG A 29 11.57 -5.78 -1.41
C ARG A 29 12.61 -6.72 -2.02
N GLN A 30 12.83 -7.89 -1.43
CA GLN A 30 13.80 -8.87 -1.93
C GLN A 30 13.26 -9.66 -3.13
N HIS A 31 11.98 -10.07 -3.11
CA HIS A 31 11.41 -10.95 -4.14
C HIS A 31 10.73 -10.19 -5.28
N VAL A 32 10.08 -9.06 -4.97
CA VAL A 32 9.37 -8.24 -5.96
C VAL A 32 9.63 -6.75 -5.71
N PRO A 33 10.86 -6.27 -5.92
CA PRO A 33 11.19 -4.86 -5.67
C PRO A 33 10.32 -3.90 -6.47
N ALA A 34 9.92 -4.29 -7.68
CA ALA A 34 9.05 -3.47 -8.52
C ALA A 34 7.70 -3.16 -7.85
N LEU A 35 7.08 -4.12 -7.13
CA LEU A 35 5.84 -3.90 -6.39
C LEU A 35 6.02 -2.84 -5.30
N PHE A 36 7.12 -2.92 -4.57
CA PHE A 36 7.43 -1.98 -3.49
C PHE A 36 7.61 -0.55 -4.02
N TYR A 37 8.43 -0.38 -5.05
CA TYR A 37 8.67 0.95 -5.63
C TYR A 37 7.43 1.53 -6.33
N THR A 38 6.67 0.71 -7.05
CA THR A 38 5.43 1.15 -7.69
C THR A 38 4.42 1.63 -6.66
N ASN A 39 4.27 0.92 -5.54
CA ASN A 39 3.34 1.31 -4.46
C ASN A 39 3.75 2.64 -3.81
N ILE A 40 5.04 2.83 -3.52
CA ILE A 40 5.54 4.08 -2.95
C ILE A 40 5.34 5.23 -3.94
N MET A 41 5.69 5.05 -5.21
CA MET A 41 5.54 6.07 -6.25
C MET A 41 4.09 6.49 -6.44
N THR A 42 3.16 5.53 -6.56
CA THR A 42 1.73 5.84 -6.67
C THR A 42 1.19 6.49 -5.42
N GLY A 43 1.64 6.08 -4.23
CA GLY A 43 1.27 6.69 -2.96
C GLY A 43 1.72 8.15 -2.88
N ILE A 44 2.98 8.45 -3.17
CA ILE A 44 3.52 9.82 -3.18
C ILE A 44 2.77 10.68 -4.20
N LEU A 45 2.57 10.18 -5.41
CA LEU A 45 1.85 10.89 -6.46
C LEU A 45 0.41 11.19 -6.05
N TRP A 46 -0.29 10.23 -5.46
CA TRP A 46 -1.65 10.41 -4.95
C TRP A 46 -1.74 11.46 -3.84
N GLY A 47 -0.78 11.45 -2.89
CA GLY A 47 -0.70 12.46 -1.84
C GLY A 47 -0.45 13.85 -2.38
N TYR A 48 0.47 13.98 -3.32
CA TYR A 48 0.76 15.25 -3.98
C TYR A 48 -0.45 15.79 -4.73
N LEU A 49 -1.19 14.94 -5.46
CA LEU A 49 -2.42 15.32 -6.16
C LEU A 49 -3.51 15.80 -5.20
N ASN A 50 -3.67 15.17 -4.05
CA ASN A 50 -4.65 15.60 -3.04
C ASN A 50 -4.31 16.98 -2.49
N ILE A 51 -3.06 17.23 -2.13
CA ILE A 51 -2.61 18.54 -1.63
C ILE A 51 -2.73 19.59 -2.74
N ALA A 52 -2.30 19.29 -3.95
CA ALA A 52 -2.36 20.22 -5.07
C ALA A 52 -3.80 20.60 -5.41
N SER A 53 -4.72 19.65 -5.46
CA SER A 53 -6.12 19.92 -5.81
C SER A 53 -6.87 20.67 -4.71
N SER A 54 -6.65 20.33 -3.43
CA SER A 54 -7.41 20.92 -2.33
C SER A 54 -6.84 22.24 -1.82
N VAL A 55 -5.53 22.41 -1.79
CA VAL A 55 -4.91 23.59 -1.18
C VAL A 55 -4.39 24.57 -2.23
N LEU A 56 -3.57 24.09 -3.18
CA LEU A 56 -2.92 24.97 -4.14
C LEU A 56 -3.91 25.59 -5.12
N VAL A 57 -4.86 24.80 -5.64
CA VAL A 57 -5.86 25.31 -6.60
C VAL A 57 -6.72 26.38 -5.95
N ILE A 58 -7.22 26.12 -4.74
CA ILE A 58 -8.07 27.06 -4.01
C ILE A 58 -7.28 28.35 -3.71
N LYS A 59 -6.07 28.22 -3.17
CA LYS A 59 -5.24 29.38 -2.85
C LYS A 59 -4.98 30.24 -4.09
N VAL A 60 -4.52 29.65 -5.18
CA VAL A 60 -4.17 30.41 -6.40
C VAL A 60 -5.41 31.08 -7.01
N VAL A 61 -6.57 30.40 -6.98
CA VAL A 61 -7.82 31.03 -7.46
C VAL A 61 -8.20 32.23 -6.60
N PHE A 62 -8.11 32.13 -5.27
CA PHE A 62 -8.38 33.27 -4.39
C PHE A 62 -7.38 34.41 -4.57
N ASP A 63 -6.10 34.11 -4.74
CA ASP A 63 -5.05 35.11 -4.99
C ASP A 63 -5.32 35.84 -6.33
N MET A 64 -5.66 35.11 -7.40
CA MET A 64 -6.02 35.71 -8.70
C MET A 64 -7.26 36.62 -8.64
N LEU A 65 -8.27 36.20 -7.88
CA LEU A 65 -9.48 37.02 -7.66
C LEU A 65 -9.18 38.28 -6.82
N GLY A 66 -8.33 38.12 -5.80
CA GLY A 66 -7.88 39.26 -4.97
C GLY A 66 -7.03 40.26 -5.73
N GLU A 67 -6.26 39.84 -6.71
CA GLU A 67 -5.48 40.70 -7.61
C GLU A 67 -6.34 41.37 -8.71
N GLY A 68 -7.64 41.05 -8.80
CA GLY A 68 -8.54 41.61 -9.81
C GLY A 68 -8.24 41.11 -11.24
N ARG A 69 -7.64 39.94 -11.39
CA ARG A 69 -7.33 39.35 -12.71
C ARG A 69 -8.61 39.05 -13.50
N PRO A 70 -8.59 39.19 -14.83
CA PRO A 70 -9.74 38.87 -15.66
C PRO A 70 -10.15 37.40 -15.49
N PHE A 71 -11.45 37.14 -15.46
CA PHE A 71 -12.03 35.81 -15.28
C PHE A 71 -11.51 34.77 -16.28
N THR A 72 -11.15 35.24 -17.48
CA THR A 72 -10.53 34.38 -18.51
C THR A 72 -9.22 33.75 -18.11
N ASP A 73 -8.40 34.41 -17.27
CA ASP A 73 -7.11 33.87 -16.82
C ASP A 73 -7.32 32.83 -15.72
N VAL A 74 -8.32 33.03 -14.87
CA VAL A 74 -8.74 32.02 -13.89
C VAL A 74 -9.22 30.75 -14.59
N CYS A 75 -10.04 30.90 -15.64
CA CYS A 75 -10.51 29.77 -16.43
C CYS A 75 -9.34 29.01 -17.13
N LYS A 76 -8.40 29.73 -17.70
CA LYS A 76 -7.20 29.10 -18.32
C LYS A 76 -6.38 28.32 -17.29
N PHE A 77 -6.18 28.89 -16.10
CA PHE A 77 -5.46 28.22 -15.03
C PHE A 77 -6.17 26.93 -14.59
N LEU A 78 -7.49 26.99 -14.37
CA LEU A 78 -8.27 25.81 -13.98
C LEU A 78 -8.24 24.72 -15.07
N LEU A 79 -8.32 25.12 -16.34
CA LEU A 79 -8.26 24.18 -17.47
C LEU A 79 -6.87 23.51 -17.54
N MET A 80 -5.81 24.29 -17.41
CA MET A 80 -4.43 23.75 -17.38
C MET A 80 -4.25 22.77 -16.20
N MET A 81 -4.70 23.15 -15.02
CA MET A 81 -4.64 22.27 -13.84
C MET A 81 -5.46 20.99 -14.03
N SER A 82 -6.65 21.09 -14.62
CA SER A 82 -7.46 19.90 -14.92
C SER A 82 -6.76 18.92 -15.86
N VAL A 83 -6.07 19.42 -16.87
CA VAL A 83 -5.29 18.57 -17.81
C VAL A 83 -4.15 17.86 -17.07
N ILE A 84 -3.43 18.57 -16.22
CA ILE A 84 -2.33 17.99 -15.42
C ILE A 84 -2.87 16.91 -14.47
N LEU A 85 -3.99 17.18 -13.79
CA LEU A 85 -4.62 16.21 -12.89
C LEU A 85 -5.10 14.97 -13.63
N LEU A 86 -5.73 15.12 -14.79
CA LEU A 86 -6.20 14.00 -15.62
C LEU A 86 -5.02 13.15 -16.11
N PHE A 87 -3.93 13.77 -16.52
CA PHE A 87 -2.73 13.05 -16.93
C PHE A 87 -2.14 12.23 -15.77
N ALA A 88 -2.01 12.83 -14.59
CA ALA A 88 -1.50 12.16 -13.41
C ALA A 88 -2.41 11.00 -12.94
N LEU A 89 -3.73 11.19 -12.97
CA LEU A 89 -4.70 10.11 -12.71
C LEU A 89 -4.58 8.97 -13.73
N GLY A 90 -4.36 9.31 -15.01
CA GLY A 90 -4.11 8.33 -16.07
C GLY A 90 -2.88 7.46 -15.80
N VAL A 91 -1.78 8.07 -15.33
CA VAL A 91 -0.56 7.35 -14.94
C VAL A 91 -0.82 6.42 -13.75
N ILE A 92 -1.50 6.89 -12.71
CA ILE A 92 -1.86 6.08 -11.55
C ILE A 92 -2.73 4.89 -11.98
N TYR A 93 -3.76 5.15 -12.76
CA TYR A 93 -4.65 4.10 -13.28
C TYR A 93 -3.90 3.05 -14.10
N PHE A 94 -2.98 3.47 -14.96
CA PHE A 94 -2.14 2.56 -15.73
C PHE A 94 -1.28 1.68 -14.81
N CYS A 95 -0.64 2.26 -13.81
CA CYS A 95 0.14 1.52 -12.83
C CYS A 95 -0.70 0.49 -12.08
N GLU A 96 -1.88 0.89 -11.60
CA GLU A 96 -2.77 0.02 -10.83
C GLU A 96 -3.36 -1.12 -11.66
N LYS A 97 -3.76 -0.84 -12.90
CA LYS A 97 -4.45 -1.84 -13.74
C LYS A 97 -3.51 -2.75 -14.53
N ARG A 98 -2.31 -2.28 -14.85
CA ARG A 98 -1.34 -3.04 -15.67
C ARG A 98 -0.18 -3.61 -14.86
N LEU A 99 0.45 -2.80 -14.03
CA LEU A 99 1.66 -3.23 -13.32
C LEU A 99 1.33 -4.03 -12.05
N TRP A 100 0.34 -3.60 -11.30
CA TRP A 100 -0.01 -4.21 -10.01
C TRP A 100 -0.43 -5.69 -10.12
N PRO A 101 -1.32 -6.11 -11.03
CA PRO A 101 -1.72 -7.51 -11.14
C PRO A 101 -0.56 -8.45 -11.49
N VAL A 102 0.32 -8.01 -12.39
CA VAL A 102 1.50 -8.80 -12.78
C VAL A 102 2.48 -8.98 -11.62
N GLN A 103 2.68 -7.93 -10.85
CA GLN A 103 3.56 -7.96 -9.67
C GLN A 103 2.97 -8.79 -8.53
N LYS A 104 1.65 -8.73 -8.35
CA LYS A 104 0.90 -9.61 -7.45
C LYS A 104 1.13 -11.08 -7.77
N LEU A 105 0.93 -11.47 -9.01
CA LEU A 105 1.15 -12.86 -9.45
C LEU A 105 2.59 -13.33 -9.20
N LYS A 106 3.59 -12.48 -9.39
CA LYS A 106 4.98 -12.79 -9.09
C LYS A 106 5.20 -13.02 -7.59
N LEU A 107 4.60 -12.19 -6.75
CA LEU A 107 4.69 -12.33 -5.30
C LEU A 107 3.99 -13.60 -4.81
N GLY A 108 2.78 -13.89 -5.31
CA GLY A 108 2.05 -15.12 -5.01
C GLY A 108 2.85 -16.38 -5.37
N LYS A 109 3.44 -16.39 -6.56
CA LYS A 109 4.33 -17.48 -6.99
C LYS A 109 5.50 -17.71 -6.04
N SER A 110 6.16 -16.64 -5.60
CA SER A 110 7.30 -16.73 -4.67
C SER A 110 6.85 -17.24 -3.29
N LEU A 111 5.73 -16.75 -2.78
CA LEU A 111 5.15 -17.19 -1.51
C LEU A 111 4.74 -18.66 -1.55
N HIS A 112 4.03 -19.08 -2.59
CA HIS A 112 3.63 -20.48 -2.74
C HIS A 112 4.83 -21.39 -2.83
N ALA A 113 5.85 -21.04 -3.60
CA ALA A 113 7.07 -21.85 -3.72
C ALA A 113 7.76 -22.04 -2.36
N GLU A 114 7.86 -21.00 -1.56
CA GLU A 114 8.48 -21.07 -0.23
C GLU A 114 7.63 -21.89 0.76
N LEU A 115 6.30 -21.72 0.73
CA LEU A 115 5.38 -22.50 1.55
C LEU A 115 5.43 -23.98 1.19
N PHE A 116 5.46 -24.32 -0.10
CA PHE A 116 5.61 -25.71 -0.53
C PHE A 116 6.95 -26.34 -0.13
N LEU A 117 8.05 -25.57 -0.24
CA LEU A 117 9.36 -26.05 0.23
C LEU A 117 9.39 -26.29 1.76
N LYS A 118 8.69 -25.49 2.53
CA LYS A 118 8.54 -25.69 3.96
C LYS A 118 7.65 -26.90 4.26
N ALA A 119 6.57 -27.05 3.50
CA ALA A 119 5.68 -28.19 3.63
C ALA A 119 6.37 -29.52 3.31
N GLN A 120 7.21 -29.59 2.28
CA GLN A 120 8.00 -30.80 1.96
C GLN A 120 8.96 -31.23 3.08
N LYS A 121 9.35 -30.30 3.96
CA LYS A 121 10.19 -30.61 5.11
C LYS A 121 9.39 -31.08 6.34
N ALA A 122 8.08 -30.98 6.30
CA ALA A 122 7.21 -31.47 7.36
C ALA A 122 7.09 -33.00 7.27
N ASP A 123 6.97 -33.66 8.43
CA ASP A 123 6.81 -35.11 8.50
C ASP A 123 5.50 -35.54 7.82
N LEU A 124 5.52 -36.63 7.05
CA LEU A 124 4.35 -37.20 6.38
C LEU A 124 3.16 -37.42 7.35
N ARG A 125 3.46 -37.75 8.60
CA ARG A 125 2.44 -37.91 9.65
C ARG A 125 1.59 -36.68 9.91
N CYS A 126 2.13 -35.48 9.64
CA CYS A 126 1.38 -34.26 9.79
C CYS A 126 0.28 -34.10 8.72
N TYR A 127 0.43 -34.75 7.56
CA TYR A 127 -0.56 -34.69 6.49
C TYR A 127 -1.73 -35.66 6.69
N ASP A 128 -1.60 -36.66 7.55
CA ASP A 128 -2.70 -37.54 7.95
C ASP A 128 -3.63 -36.86 8.97
N ASP A 129 -3.18 -35.76 9.61
CA ASP A 129 -4.02 -34.94 10.48
C ASP A 129 -4.85 -33.96 9.64
N THR A 130 -6.16 -34.20 9.59
CA THR A 130 -7.12 -33.36 8.87
C THR A 130 -7.07 -31.89 9.30
N LYS A 131 -6.76 -31.63 10.57
CA LYS A 131 -6.65 -30.28 11.10
C LYS A 131 -5.42 -29.57 10.53
N PHE A 132 -4.27 -30.23 10.52
CA PHE A 132 -3.05 -29.68 9.94
C PHE A 132 -3.23 -29.35 8.45
N TYR A 133 -3.85 -30.26 7.70
CA TYR A 133 -4.11 -30.06 6.28
C TYR A 133 -5.04 -28.87 6.01
N THR A 134 -6.11 -28.75 6.79
CA THR A 134 -7.05 -27.64 6.69
C THR A 134 -6.38 -26.31 7.04
N ASP A 135 -5.62 -26.25 8.13
CA ASP A 135 -4.90 -25.07 8.57
C ASP A 135 -3.81 -24.67 7.55
N PHE A 136 -3.16 -25.64 6.93
CA PHE A 136 -2.16 -25.38 5.89
C PHE A 136 -2.78 -24.75 4.63
N ILE A 137 -3.87 -25.33 4.10
CA ILE A 137 -4.57 -24.77 2.94
C ILE A 137 -5.07 -23.36 3.24
N TRP A 138 -5.67 -23.16 4.41
CA TRP A 138 -6.17 -21.87 4.85
C TRP A 138 -5.03 -20.84 4.95
N THR A 139 -3.89 -21.22 5.49
CA THR A 139 -2.70 -20.39 5.60
C THR A 139 -2.16 -20.01 4.23
N VAL A 140 -2.11 -20.93 3.27
CA VAL A 140 -1.65 -20.66 1.90
C VAL A 140 -2.55 -19.64 1.21
N GLN A 141 -3.87 -19.79 1.32
CA GLN A 141 -4.84 -18.88 0.72
C GLN A 141 -4.80 -17.50 1.36
N LYS A 142 -4.74 -17.45 2.69
CA LYS A 142 -4.79 -16.20 3.44
C LYS A 142 -3.48 -15.42 3.43
N ALA A 143 -2.33 -16.12 3.36
CA ALA A 143 -1.02 -15.48 3.31
C ALA A 143 -0.88 -14.52 2.13
N GLU A 144 -1.43 -14.87 0.98
CA GLU A 144 -1.42 -14.03 -0.20
C GLU A 144 -2.19 -12.72 0.02
N GLU A 145 -3.40 -12.82 0.56
CA GLU A 145 -4.28 -11.67 0.82
C GLU A 145 -3.72 -10.75 1.91
N GLU A 146 -3.20 -11.31 2.99
CA GLU A 146 -2.63 -10.54 4.10
C GLU A 146 -1.36 -9.78 3.69
N VAL A 147 -0.49 -10.40 2.89
CA VAL A 147 0.72 -9.72 2.37
C VAL A 147 0.33 -8.55 1.47
N TYR A 148 -0.70 -8.70 0.63
CA TYR A 148 -1.19 -7.60 -0.20
C TYR A 148 -1.78 -6.46 0.61
N THR A 149 -2.58 -6.79 1.60
CA THR A 149 -3.17 -5.80 2.51
C THR A 149 -2.09 -5.05 3.29
N ALA A 150 -1.07 -5.76 3.77
CA ALA A 150 0.05 -5.15 4.47
C ALA A 150 0.86 -4.20 3.57
N VAL A 151 1.14 -4.60 2.33
CA VAL A 151 1.86 -3.76 1.36
C VAL A 151 1.03 -2.55 0.94
N GLY A 152 -0.28 -2.71 0.74
CA GLY A 152 -1.20 -1.61 0.44
C GLY A 152 -1.27 -0.58 1.57
N ASN A 153 -1.37 -1.05 2.81
CA ASN A 153 -1.42 -0.19 3.99
C ASN A 153 -0.13 0.58 4.24
N LEU A 154 1.04 0.03 3.85
CA LEU A 154 2.31 0.76 3.95
C LEU A 154 2.32 2.01 3.09
N GLY A 155 1.75 1.98 1.90
CA GLY A 155 1.60 3.16 1.05
C GLY A 155 0.76 4.25 1.72
N SER A 156 -0.34 3.88 2.35
CA SER A 156 -1.22 4.82 3.06
C SER A 156 -0.60 5.38 4.33
N VAL A 157 0.13 4.57 5.10
CA VAL A 157 0.84 5.02 6.31
C VAL A 157 1.95 6.01 5.96
N LEU A 158 2.73 5.74 4.91
CA LEU A 158 3.74 6.67 4.41
C LEU A 158 3.14 8.01 4.00
N LEU A 159 1.97 7.99 3.36
CA LEU A 159 1.22 9.19 3.00
C LEU A 159 0.82 10.01 4.22
N HIS A 160 0.28 9.37 5.27
CA HIS A 160 -0.14 10.08 6.48
C HIS A 160 1.06 10.66 7.24
N VAL A 161 2.21 9.98 7.24
CA VAL A 161 3.45 10.49 7.87
C VAL A 161 4.04 11.66 7.10
N LEU A 162 3.90 11.70 5.77
CA LEU A 162 4.38 12.81 4.94
C LEU A 162 3.43 14.01 4.92
N ALA A 163 2.15 13.81 5.28
CA ALA A 163 1.13 14.87 5.32
C ALA A 163 1.02 15.57 6.69
N CYS A 164 1.69 15.06 7.72
CA CYS A 164 1.85 15.71 9.03
C CYS A 164 3.12 16.53 9.10
#